data_6b720dd4c90cbb74cd60821e0eff35db
#
_entry.id   6b720dd4c90cbb74cd60821e0eff35db
#
_cell.length_a   1.000
_cell.length_b   1.000
_cell.length_c   1.000
_cell.angle_alpha   90.00
_cell.angle_beta   90.00
_cell.angle_gamma   90.00
#
_symmetry.space_group_name_H-M   'P 1'
#
loop_
_entity.id
_entity.type
_entity.pdbx_description
1 polymer ?
#
loop_
_entity_poly.entity_id
_entity_poly.type
_entity_poly.pdbx_seq_one_letter_code
_entity_poly.pdbx_strand_id
1 'polypeptide(L)'
;MNARIEDFEIMAPVGSRESLAAAIQAGADSVYFGVGQLNMRSHSANHFTLDDLHDIVAICQEHNMKTYLTVNTIIYDNDLDTMRQIIDAARIAGVSAVIASDVAVMAYCRQVGVEVHLSTQLNISNVEALKFYAQFADVSVLARELTMPQVKHIHEQIEAQHIVGPNGAPIRIEMFC
;
A
#
# COMPACT_ATOMS: atom_id res chain seq x y z
N MET A 1 2.15 27.32 0.57
CA MET A 1 1.81 26.90 -0.80
C MET A 1 0.36 26.44 -0.79
N ASN A 2 -0.44 26.85 -1.79
CA ASN A 2 -1.78 26.25 -1.94
C ASN A 2 -1.59 24.92 -2.66
N ALA A 3 -1.96 23.81 -2.00
CA ALA A 3 -1.94 22.50 -2.59
C ALA A 3 -2.94 22.44 -3.78
N ARG A 4 -2.54 21.80 -4.87
CA ARG A 4 -3.36 21.59 -6.07
C ARG A 4 -3.85 20.15 -6.07
N ILE A 5 -4.95 19.87 -6.77
CA ILE A 5 -5.53 18.53 -6.85
C ILE A 5 -4.52 17.50 -7.40
N GLU A 6 -3.67 17.92 -8.32
CA GLU A 6 -2.59 17.11 -8.91
C GLU A 6 -1.44 16.79 -7.94
N ASP A 7 -1.42 17.42 -6.75
CA ASP A 7 -0.46 17.11 -5.70
C ASP A 7 -0.91 15.91 -4.84
N PHE A 8 -2.11 15.37 -5.09
CA PHE A 8 -2.70 14.26 -4.36
C PHE A 8 -2.94 13.06 -5.28
N GLU A 9 -2.75 11.87 -4.74
CA GLU A 9 -3.10 10.62 -5.37
C GLU A 9 -4.40 10.08 -4.74
N ILE A 10 -5.43 9.87 -5.56
CA ILE A 10 -6.71 9.31 -5.14
C ILE A 10 -6.68 7.81 -5.38
N MET A 11 -6.73 7.04 -4.29
CA MET A 11 -6.68 5.59 -4.31
C MET A 11 -8.04 4.98 -4.02
N ALA A 12 -8.52 4.12 -4.93
CA ALA A 12 -9.81 3.43 -4.79
C ALA A 12 -9.65 1.96 -4.37
N PRO A 13 -10.53 1.47 -3.47
CA PRO A 13 -10.60 0.05 -3.13
C PRO A 13 -11.26 -0.75 -4.25
N VAL A 14 -10.65 -1.85 -4.68
CA VAL A 14 -11.29 -2.76 -5.63
C VAL A 14 -11.29 -4.20 -5.10
N GLY A 15 -12.38 -4.92 -5.33
CA GLY A 15 -12.56 -6.31 -4.93
C GLY A 15 -13.24 -7.16 -6.00
N SER A 16 -13.61 -6.54 -7.12
CA SER A 16 -14.20 -7.22 -8.28
C SER A 16 -13.90 -6.45 -9.55
N ARG A 17 -14.15 -7.05 -10.72
CA ARG A 17 -13.98 -6.39 -12.01
C ARG A 17 -14.93 -5.19 -12.19
N GLU A 18 -16.12 -5.26 -11.60
CA GLU A 18 -17.09 -4.14 -11.59
C GLU A 18 -16.57 -2.96 -10.78
N SER A 19 -16.01 -3.21 -9.58
CA SER A 19 -15.42 -2.13 -8.78
C SER A 19 -14.16 -1.54 -9.42
N LEU A 20 -13.38 -2.34 -10.15
CA LEU A 20 -12.26 -1.85 -10.95
C LEU A 20 -12.75 -0.92 -12.06
N ALA A 21 -13.76 -1.34 -12.82
CA ALA A 21 -14.37 -0.50 -13.87
C ALA A 21 -14.93 0.81 -13.30
N ALA A 22 -15.57 0.77 -12.13
CA ALA A 22 -16.09 1.96 -11.46
C ALA A 22 -14.96 2.90 -11.01
N ALA A 23 -13.85 2.37 -10.48
CA ALA A 23 -12.68 3.17 -10.10
C ALA A 23 -12.06 3.90 -11.31
N ILE A 24 -11.93 3.19 -12.44
CA ILE A 24 -11.46 3.76 -13.72
C ILE A 24 -12.39 4.90 -14.18
N GLN A 25 -13.70 4.66 -14.19
CA GLN A 25 -14.69 5.66 -14.61
C GLN A 25 -14.72 6.89 -13.68
N ALA A 26 -14.45 6.69 -12.40
CA ALA A 26 -14.38 7.77 -11.42
C ALA A 26 -13.08 8.58 -11.51
N GLY A 27 -12.09 8.14 -12.29
CA GLY A 27 -10.81 8.84 -12.47
C GLY A 27 -9.89 8.68 -11.26
N ALA A 28 -9.89 7.52 -10.59
CA ALA A 28 -8.93 7.23 -9.55
C ALA A 28 -7.51 7.13 -10.13
N ASP A 29 -6.50 7.62 -9.39
CA ASP A 29 -5.09 7.56 -9.79
C ASP A 29 -4.47 6.19 -9.51
N SER A 30 -5.05 5.48 -8.56
CA SER A 30 -4.56 4.16 -8.14
C SER A 30 -5.68 3.31 -7.56
N VAL A 31 -5.42 2.00 -7.51
CA VAL A 31 -6.31 1.03 -6.87
C VAL A 31 -5.54 0.16 -5.89
N TYR A 32 -6.22 -0.26 -4.81
CA TYR A 32 -5.70 -1.30 -3.95
C TYR A 32 -6.64 -2.49 -3.84
N PHE A 33 -6.06 -3.69 -3.83
CA PHE A 33 -6.78 -4.95 -3.83
C PHE A 33 -5.97 -6.06 -3.16
N GLY A 34 -6.65 -7.15 -2.79
CA GLY A 34 -6.03 -8.37 -2.30
C GLY A 34 -6.22 -9.53 -3.25
N VAL A 35 -5.28 -10.47 -3.25
CA VAL A 35 -5.40 -11.76 -3.93
C VAL A 35 -5.24 -12.89 -2.93
N GLY A 36 -5.99 -13.97 -3.11
CA GLY A 36 -5.90 -15.14 -2.23
C GLY A 36 -6.21 -14.83 -0.76
N GLN A 37 -5.42 -15.40 0.16
CA GLN A 37 -5.78 -15.46 1.59
C GLN A 37 -5.07 -14.45 2.51
N LEU A 38 -3.88 -13.96 2.16
CA LEU A 38 -3.05 -13.14 3.06
C LEU A 38 -3.38 -11.65 3.03
N ASN A 39 -4.67 -11.32 2.99
CA ASN A 39 -5.15 -9.93 3.04
C ASN A 39 -6.44 -9.83 3.85
N MET A 40 -6.70 -8.64 4.42
CA MET A 40 -7.88 -8.38 5.27
C MET A 40 -9.23 -8.52 4.54
N ARG A 41 -9.24 -8.68 3.22
CA ARG A 41 -10.43 -8.85 2.39
C ARG A 41 -10.68 -10.29 1.97
N SER A 42 -9.85 -11.24 2.39
CA SER A 42 -9.93 -12.67 1.99
C SER A 42 -11.28 -13.34 2.31
N HIS A 43 -12.04 -12.79 3.25
CA HIS A 43 -13.37 -13.29 3.61
C HIS A 43 -14.53 -12.63 2.84
N SER A 44 -14.27 -11.72 1.90
CA SER A 44 -15.32 -11.17 1.04
C SER A 44 -15.76 -12.21 -0.01
N ALA A 45 -17.04 -12.18 -0.39
CA ALA A 45 -17.61 -13.14 -1.34
C ALA A 45 -16.97 -13.05 -2.74
N ASN A 46 -16.41 -11.90 -3.09
CA ASN A 46 -15.70 -11.65 -4.33
C ASN A 46 -14.26 -11.26 -3.98
N HIS A 47 -13.29 -12.04 -4.39
CA HIS A 47 -11.87 -11.74 -4.25
C HIS A 47 -11.13 -12.18 -5.51
N PHE A 48 -10.07 -11.47 -5.83
CA PHE A 48 -9.20 -11.82 -6.95
C PHE A 48 -8.29 -12.99 -6.58
N THR A 49 -7.97 -13.77 -7.58
CA THR A 49 -6.99 -14.86 -7.50
C THR A 49 -5.61 -14.37 -7.96
N LEU A 50 -4.59 -15.18 -7.79
CA LEU A 50 -3.26 -14.90 -8.35
C LEU A 50 -3.29 -14.86 -9.89
N ASP A 51 -4.18 -15.64 -10.51
CA ASP A 51 -4.32 -15.66 -11.97
C ASP A 51 -4.91 -14.34 -12.51
N ASP A 52 -5.74 -13.66 -11.71
CA ASP A 52 -6.30 -12.34 -12.08
C ASP A 52 -5.28 -11.20 -12.01
N LEU A 53 -4.17 -11.40 -11.31
CA LEU A 53 -3.21 -10.33 -10.97
C LEU A 53 -2.64 -9.64 -12.21
N HIS A 54 -2.20 -10.41 -13.20
CA HIS A 54 -1.66 -9.87 -14.45
C HIS A 54 -2.68 -9.05 -15.22
N ASP A 55 -3.91 -9.54 -15.31
CA ASP A 55 -5.00 -8.84 -16.01
C ASP A 55 -5.32 -7.50 -15.35
N ILE A 56 -5.42 -7.49 -14.00
CA ILE A 56 -5.71 -6.28 -13.24
C ILE A 56 -4.62 -5.23 -13.45
N VAL A 57 -3.36 -5.65 -13.35
CA VAL A 57 -2.22 -4.75 -13.54
C VAL A 57 -2.17 -4.22 -14.96
N ALA A 58 -2.40 -5.07 -15.97
CA ALA A 58 -2.42 -4.64 -17.37
C ALA A 58 -3.53 -3.61 -17.64
N ILE A 59 -4.76 -3.87 -17.16
CA ILE A 59 -5.87 -2.93 -17.28
C ILE A 59 -5.54 -1.59 -16.62
N CYS A 60 -4.98 -1.61 -15.39
CA CYS A 60 -4.61 -0.38 -14.69
C CYS A 60 -3.52 0.40 -15.44
N GLN A 61 -2.52 -0.28 -16.01
CA GLN A 61 -1.45 0.34 -16.80
C GLN A 61 -2.00 1.01 -18.07
N GLU A 62 -2.96 0.39 -18.79
CA GLU A 62 -3.63 1.01 -19.94
C GLU A 62 -4.32 2.34 -19.59
N HIS A 63 -4.76 2.49 -18.32
CA HIS A 63 -5.39 3.69 -17.81
C HIS A 63 -4.46 4.61 -17.02
N ASN A 64 -3.13 4.36 -17.05
CA ASN A 64 -2.11 5.09 -16.27
C ASN A 64 -2.35 5.07 -14.76
N MET A 65 -2.98 4.04 -14.23
CA MET A 65 -3.28 3.87 -12.81
C MET A 65 -2.20 3.01 -12.15
N LYS A 66 -1.86 3.36 -10.91
CA LYS A 66 -1.00 2.51 -10.06
C LYS A 66 -1.80 1.39 -9.42
N THR A 67 -1.10 0.32 -9.06
CA THR A 67 -1.68 -0.86 -8.43
C THR A 67 -0.97 -1.16 -7.11
N TYR A 68 -1.75 -1.35 -6.05
CA TYR A 68 -1.22 -1.68 -4.73
C TYR A 68 -1.83 -2.99 -4.22
N LEU A 69 -0.97 -3.99 -4.02
CA LEU A 69 -1.40 -5.30 -3.55
C LEU A 69 -1.37 -5.37 -2.03
N THR A 70 -2.49 -5.70 -1.40
CA THR A 70 -2.54 -5.88 0.06
C THR A 70 -2.07 -7.27 0.46
N VAL A 71 -1.02 -7.30 1.32
CA VAL A 71 -0.55 -8.47 2.06
C VAL A 71 -0.42 -8.03 3.53
N ASN A 72 -1.56 -7.73 4.15
CA ASN A 72 -1.65 -6.96 5.39
C ASN A 72 -2.35 -7.69 6.54
N THR A 73 -2.29 -9.01 6.54
CA THR A 73 -2.65 -9.86 7.68
C THR A 73 -1.43 -10.23 8.51
N ILE A 74 -1.64 -10.86 9.65
CA ILE A 74 -0.59 -11.53 10.42
C ILE A 74 -0.09 -12.72 9.59
N ILE A 75 1.23 -12.89 9.52
CA ILE A 75 1.89 -13.98 8.82
C ILE A 75 2.43 -14.98 9.84
N TYR A 76 1.97 -16.21 9.77
CA TYR A 76 2.51 -17.31 10.55
C TYR A 76 3.60 -18.06 9.78
N ASP A 77 4.42 -18.85 10.46
CA ASP A 77 5.51 -19.61 9.82
C ASP A 77 5.03 -20.48 8.66
N ASN A 78 3.82 -21.03 8.77
CA ASN A 78 3.20 -21.85 7.70
C ASN A 78 2.77 -21.02 6.48
N ASP A 79 2.67 -19.71 6.60
CA ASP A 79 2.22 -18.81 5.53
C ASP A 79 3.41 -18.25 4.72
N LEU A 80 4.65 -18.41 5.20
CA LEU A 80 5.83 -17.77 4.61
C LEU A 80 6.03 -18.13 3.14
N ASP A 81 5.83 -19.38 2.76
CA ASP A 81 6.01 -19.80 1.37
C ASP A 81 4.90 -19.24 0.47
N THR A 82 3.66 -19.22 0.93
CA THR A 82 2.53 -18.57 0.23
C THR A 82 2.77 -17.07 0.09
N MET A 83 3.22 -16.41 1.16
CA MET A 83 3.56 -14.99 1.16
C MET A 83 4.63 -14.66 0.10
N ARG A 84 5.71 -15.45 0.03
CA ARG A 84 6.76 -15.27 -0.98
C ARG A 84 6.22 -15.44 -2.40
N GLN A 85 5.39 -16.48 -2.65
CA GLN A 85 4.76 -16.71 -3.95
C GLN A 85 3.90 -15.51 -4.39
N ILE A 86 3.11 -14.94 -3.47
CA ILE A 86 2.28 -13.76 -3.74
C ILE A 86 3.14 -12.55 -4.11
N ILE A 87 4.20 -12.29 -3.35
CA ILE A 87 5.09 -11.13 -3.58
C ILE A 87 5.88 -11.31 -4.89
N ASP A 88 6.35 -12.52 -5.18
CA ASP A 88 7.05 -12.81 -6.44
C ASP A 88 6.10 -12.64 -7.64
N ALA A 89 4.86 -13.10 -7.54
CA ALA A 89 3.84 -12.87 -8.57
C ALA A 89 3.54 -11.37 -8.75
N ALA A 90 3.44 -10.62 -7.66
CA ALA A 90 3.25 -9.17 -7.68
C ALA A 90 4.40 -8.45 -8.40
N ARG A 91 5.65 -8.82 -8.10
CA ARG A 91 6.84 -8.30 -8.76
C ARG A 91 6.84 -8.60 -10.26
N ILE A 92 6.52 -9.84 -10.65
CA ILE A 92 6.48 -10.26 -12.05
C ILE A 92 5.37 -9.54 -12.82
N ALA A 93 4.19 -9.36 -12.20
CA ALA A 93 3.07 -8.63 -12.78
C ALA A 93 3.34 -7.12 -12.92
N GLY A 94 4.32 -6.57 -12.20
CA GLY A 94 4.62 -5.15 -12.21
C GLY A 94 3.69 -4.31 -11.32
N VAL A 95 3.26 -4.88 -10.18
CA VAL A 95 2.52 -4.13 -9.14
C VAL A 95 3.38 -2.96 -8.64
N SER A 96 2.76 -1.81 -8.44
CA SER A 96 3.49 -0.58 -8.05
C SER A 96 4.05 -0.68 -6.63
N ALA A 97 3.30 -1.23 -5.68
CA ALA A 97 3.78 -1.49 -4.32
C ALA A 97 2.93 -2.56 -3.61
N VAL A 98 3.47 -3.08 -2.50
CA VAL A 98 2.75 -3.99 -1.58
C VAL A 98 2.40 -3.25 -0.30
N ILE A 99 1.12 -3.29 0.10
CA ILE A 99 0.64 -2.75 1.38
C ILE A 99 0.80 -3.84 2.44
N ALA A 100 1.70 -3.61 3.40
CA ALA A 100 2.12 -4.59 4.39
C ALA A 100 1.90 -4.14 5.84
N SER A 101 1.65 -5.08 6.72
CA SER A 101 1.64 -4.87 8.18
C SER A 101 2.61 -5.78 8.93
N ASP A 102 3.06 -6.86 8.30
CA ASP A 102 3.98 -7.82 8.90
C ASP A 102 5.41 -7.58 8.44
N VAL A 103 6.36 -7.67 9.39
CA VAL A 103 7.79 -7.45 9.11
C VAL A 103 8.35 -8.50 8.13
N ALA A 104 7.83 -9.74 8.14
CA ALA A 104 8.27 -10.76 7.18
C ALA A 104 7.94 -10.35 5.74
N VAL A 105 6.75 -9.75 5.51
CA VAL A 105 6.35 -9.20 4.21
C VAL A 105 7.27 -8.05 3.81
N MET A 106 7.49 -7.09 4.72
CA MET A 106 8.35 -5.92 4.45
C MET A 106 9.79 -6.34 4.12
N ALA A 107 10.34 -7.26 4.89
CA ALA A 107 11.70 -7.75 4.68
C ALA A 107 11.86 -8.47 3.34
N TYR A 108 10.89 -9.31 2.97
CA TYR A 108 10.93 -10.02 1.70
C TYR A 108 10.71 -9.09 0.51
N CYS A 109 9.78 -8.14 0.58
CA CYS A 109 9.61 -7.12 -0.45
C CYS A 109 10.92 -6.36 -0.72
N ARG A 110 11.62 -5.93 0.34
CA ARG A 110 12.95 -5.28 0.21
C ARG A 110 13.98 -6.19 -0.46
N GLN A 111 14.01 -7.47 -0.08
CA GLN A 111 14.93 -8.45 -0.66
C GLN A 111 14.74 -8.60 -2.17
N VAL A 112 13.49 -8.58 -2.65
CA VAL A 112 13.15 -8.78 -4.08
C VAL A 112 12.96 -7.48 -4.85
N GLY A 113 13.11 -6.31 -4.20
CA GLY A 113 13.04 -5.00 -4.83
C GLY A 113 11.62 -4.52 -5.15
N VAL A 114 10.65 -4.85 -4.30
CA VAL A 114 9.26 -4.37 -4.37
C VAL A 114 9.05 -3.24 -3.35
N GLU A 115 8.46 -2.13 -3.78
CA GLU A 115 8.13 -0.99 -2.90
C GLU A 115 7.09 -1.42 -1.84
N VAL A 116 7.25 -0.91 -0.62
CA VAL A 116 6.35 -1.20 0.49
C VAL A 116 5.61 0.05 0.93
N HIS A 117 4.30 -0.07 1.11
CA HIS A 117 3.45 0.88 1.82
C HIS A 117 3.03 0.28 3.16
N LEU A 118 3.17 1.05 4.24
CA LEU A 118 2.78 0.59 5.58
C LEU A 118 1.26 0.63 5.72
N SER A 119 0.68 -0.52 6.05
CA SER A 119 -0.77 -0.62 6.26
C SER A 119 -1.23 0.13 7.52
N THR A 120 -2.47 0.63 7.50
CA THR A 120 -3.15 1.19 8.67
C THR A 120 -3.21 0.21 9.86
N GLN A 121 -3.05 -1.09 9.63
CA GLN A 121 -2.99 -2.13 10.67
C GLN A 121 -1.82 -1.92 11.66
N LEU A 122 -0.80 -1.17 11.28
CA LEU A 122 0.31 -0.82 12.16
C LEU A 122 -0.02 0.28 13.15
N ASN A 123 -1.17 0.95 13.01
CA ASN A 123 -1.64 2.02 13.90
C ASN A 123 -0.60 3.12 14.15
N ILE A 124 0.11 3.53 13.09
CA ILE A 124 1.15 4.57 13.20
C ILE A 124 0.48 5.91 13.53
N SER A 125 0.71 6.37 14.75
CA SER A 125 0.03 7.55 15.33
C SER A 125 1.00 8.60 15.88
N ASN A 126 2.30 8.40 15.73
CA ASN A 126 3.33 9.32 16.23
C ASN A 126 4.61 9.24 15.40
N VAL A 127 5.46 10.25 15.57
CA VAL A 127 6.69 10.42 14.80
C VAL A 127 7.70 9.28 15.05
N GLU A 128 7.81 8.78 16.27
CA GLU A 128 8.78 7.72 16.59
C GLU A 128 8.41 6.38 15.95
N ALA A 129 7.11 6.03 15.93
CA ALA A 129 6.63 4.86 15.21
C ALA A 129 6.89 5.02 13.69
N LEU A 130 6.61 6.21 13.13
CA LEU A 130 6.88 6.49 11.73
C LEU A 130 8.37 6.34 11.40
N LYS A 131 9.27 6.91 12.20
CA LYS A 131 10.74 6.78 12.02
C LYS A 131 11.19 5.33 12.04
N PHE A 132 10.65 4.54 12.98
CA PHE A 132 10.99 3.12 13.06
C PHE A 132 10.60 2.38 11.77
N TYR A 133 9.39 2.59 11.29
CA TYR A 133 8.90 1.89 10.10
C TYR A 133 9.39 2.47 8.77
N ALA A 134 9.84 3.71 8.73
CA ALA A 134 10.38 4.34 7.52
C ALA A 134 11.58 3.59 6.94
N GLN A 135 12.31 2.83 7.75
CA GLN A 135 13.39 1.97 7.25
C GLN A 135 12.92 0.86 6.29
N PHE A 136 11.63 0.54 6.27
CA PHE A 136 11.05 -0.54 5.47
C PHE A 136 10.22 -0.05 4.30
N ALA A 137 9.72 1.19 4.33
CA ALA A 137 8.68 1.63 3.42
C ALA A 137 8.80 3.10 3.03
N ASP A 138 8.28 3.43 1.85
CA ASP A 138 8.29 4.78 1.27
C ASP A 138 6.98 5.54 1.48
N VAL A 139 5.92 4.83 1.90
CA VAL A 139 4.61 5.39 2.23
C VAL A 139 4.09 4.80 3.53
N SER A 140 3.47 5.64 4.36
CA SER A 140 2.81 5.22 5.59
C SER A 140 1.34 5.62 5.61
N VAL A 141 0.44 4.62 5.72
CA VAL A 141 -0.95 4.89 6.08
C VAL A 141 -1.01 5.18 7.57
N LEU A 142 -1.41 6.39 7.93
CA LEU A 142 -1.53 6.79 9.33
C LEU A 142 -2.76 6.17 10.00
N ALA A 143 -2.72 6.11 11.34
CA ALA A 143 -3.86 5.69 12.14
C ALA A 143 -5.08 6.60 11.89
N ARG A 144 -6.26 6.00 11.74
CA ARG A 144 -7.52 6.70 11.43
C ARG A 144 -8.03 7.59 12.56
N GLU A 145 -7.55 7.37 13.78
CA GLU A 145 -7.91 8.09 15.00
C GLU A 145 -7.23 9.46 15.11
N LEU A 146 -6.28 9.76 14.22
CA LEU A 146 -5.56 11.03 14.24
C LEU A 146 -6.45 12.20 13.79
N THR A 147 -6.34 13.30 14.53
CA THR A 147 -6.91 14.58 14.11
C THR A 147 -6.03 15.27 13.08
N MET A 148 -6.59 16.15 12.25
CA MET A 148 -5.82 16.91 11.27
C MET A 148 -4.60 17.68 11.86
N PRO A 149 -4.67 18.31 13.05
CA PRO A 149 -3.48 18.90 13.68
C PRO A 149 -2.38 17.88 13.99
N GLN A 150 -2.72 16.66 14.39
CA GLN A 150 -1.74 15.57 14.63
C GLN A 150 -1.11 15.10 13.33
N VAL A 151 -1.89 14.92 12.28
CA VAL A 151 -1.38 14.57 10.95
C VAL A 151 -0.43 15.64 10.43
N LYS A 152 -0.83 16.93 10.54
CA LYS A 152 0.01 18.06 10.17
C LYS A 152 1.34 18.05 10.94
N HIS A 153 1.30 17.80 12.24
CA HIS A 153 2.50 17.70 13.07
C HIS A 153 3.44 16.59 12.57
N ILE A 154 2.91 15.39 12.29
CA ILE A 154 3.70 14.28 11.76
C ILE A 154 4.34 14.67 10.42
N HIS A 155 3.58 15.30 9.52
CA HIS A 155 4.08 15.76 8.22
C HIS A 155 5.22 16.76 8.37
N GLU A 156 5.08 17.77 9.24
CA GLU A 156 6.14 18.75 9.52
C GLU A 156 7.40 18.10 10.09
N GLN A 157 7.25 17.03 10.89
CA GLN A 157 8.38 16.30 11.47
C GLN A 157 9.11 15.42 10.44
N ILE A 158 8.44 14.95 9.38
CA ILE A 158 9.10 14.24 8.28
C ILE A 158 10.18 15.11 7.66
N GLU A 159 9.84 16.36 7.36
CA GLU A 159 10.80 17.32 6.79
C GLU A 159 11.86 17.74 7.81
N ALA A 160 11.44 18.13 9.02
CA ALA A 160 12.33 18.66 10.05
C ALA A 160 13.38 17.64 10.54
N GLN A 161 13.05 16.36 10.56
CA GLN A 161 13.93 15.29 11.02
C GLN A 161 14.51 14.44 9.87
N HIS A 162 14.26 14.82 8.60
CA HIS A 162 14.71 14.07 7.41
C HIS A 162 14.34 12.57 7.48
N ILE A 163 13.06 12.28 7.79
CA ILE A 163 12.58 10.90 7.85
C ILE A 163 12.39 10.40 6.41
N VAL A 164 13.29 9.54 5.97
CA VAL A 164 13.33 9.03 4.59
C VAL A 164 13.02 7.55 4.53
N GLY A 165 12.39 7.12 3.43
CA GLY A 165 12.18 5.72 3.12
C GLY A 165 13.40 5.07 2.44
N PRO A 166 13.29 3.78 2.05
CA PRO A 166 14.36 3.04 1.38
C PRO A 166 14.83 3.64 0.06
N ASN A 167 13.99 4.41 -0.64
CA ASN A 167 14.35 5.10 -1.89
C ASN A 167 15.16 6.39 -1.66
N GLY A 168 15.38 6.79 -0.39
CA GLY A 168 16.12 7.99 -0.01
C GLY A 168 15.31 9.30 -0.08
N ALA A 169 14.03 9.24 -0.47
CA ALA A 169 13.13 10.39 -0.43
C ALA A 169 12.38 10.47 0.92
N PRO A 170 11.86 11.65 1.29
CA PRO A 170 10.99 11.78 2.45
C PRO A 170 9.82 10.81 2.37
N ILE A 171 9.52 10.11 3.48
CA ILE A 171 8.40 9.19 3.53
C ILE A 171 7.08 9.94 3.29
N ARG A 172 6.23 9.39 2.43
CA ARG A 172 4.92 9.96 2.12
C ARG A 172 3.87 9.49 3.11
N ILE A 173 2.82 10.29 3.28
CA ILE A 173 1.68 9.96 4.14
C ILE A 173 0.48 9.61 3.27
N GLU A 174 -0.23 8.56 3.66
CA GLU A 174 -1.54 8.19 3.14
C GLU A 174 -2.57 8.28 4.25
N MET A 175 -3.77 8.74 3.93
CA MET A 175 -4.88 8.90 4.86
C MET A 175 -6.19 8.39 4.24
N PHE A 176 -7.05 7.83 5.08
CA PHE A 176 -8.44 7.59 4.71
C PHE A 176 -9.24 8.89 4.76
N CYS A 177 -10.11 9.12 3.77
CA CYS A 177 -11.07 10.23 3.69
C CYS A 177 -12.49 9.70 3.58
#